data_83f1d078b67880b842ffbc7eb4354447
#
_entry.id   83f1d078b67880b842ffbc7eb4354447
#
_cell.length_a   1.000
_cell.length_b   1.000
_cell.length_c   1.000
_cell.angle_alpha   90.00
_cell.angle_beta   90.00
_cell.angle_gamma   90.00
#
_symmetry.space_group_name_H-M   'P 1'
#
loop_
_entity.id
_entity.type
_entity.pdbx_description
1 polymer ?
#
loop_
_entity_poly.entity_id
_entity_poly.type
_entity_poly.pdbx_seq_one_letter_code
_entity_poly.pdbx_strand_id
1 'polypeptide(L)'
;MQSDKAFFNLYHHGFVRVAVGIPDVRVADVAFNAAETIMLMEQAAEQHALVALFPELGLTAYSCEDLFHQQTLLAGAIDALDRILAASKQLPLVAVVGLPLQVNHALYNCAAILYRGRILGVVPKTFLPNYREFYELRQFAPASAANCGTITLCGQRAIPFGEKLLFRAENQPHFSFFAEICEDLWVPVPPSCHAALAGATLLLNLSASNITIGKHAYRHSLVANQSARCLAAYLYTAAGTGESTTDLAWDGHAMVYENGALLAESSRFQEGSQVILADIDLDRLIQERMRQNSFTQSARYYRQTIEPFREILFEIDFPESSQLLCQRHYDRFPYVPADPAARDAHCFEAYHIQVQGLVKRLKHTGIQKIVIGVSGGLDSTHALIVAARAMDVLR
;
A
#
# COMPACT_ATOMS: atom_id res chain seq x y z
N MET A 1 7.43 -6.12 36.77
CA MET A 1 8.66 -5.81 36.02
C MET A 1 8.46 -6.34 34.61
N GLN A 2 8.03 -5.48 33.65
CA GLN A 2 8.09 -5.82 32.24
C GLN A 2 9.58 -5.89 31.87
N SER A 3 10.00 -7.00 31.28
CA SER A 3 11.42 -7.26 31.05
C SER A 3 11.95 -6.27 29.99
N ASP A 4 13.14 -5.69 30.24
CA ASP A 4 13.90 -4.84 29.29
C ASP A 4 14.08 -5.45 27.89
N LYS A 5 13.79 -6.73 27.72
CA LYS A 5 13.84 -7.46 26.46
C LYS A 5 12.81 -7.06 25.42
N ALA A 6 11.70 -6.45 25.84
CA ALA A 6 10.62 -6.04 24.94
C ALA A 6 10.89 -4.71 24.22
N PHE A 7 11.76 -3.85 24.77
CA PHE A 7 12.04 -2.51 24.21
C PHE A 7 12.62 -2.54 22.79
N PHE A 8 13.41 -3.55 22.45
CA PHE A 8 14.02 -3.66 21.12
C PHE A 8 13.19 -4.46 20.12
N ASN A 9 11.91 -4.71 20.41
CA ASN A 9 10.99 -5.34 19.45
C ASN A 9 10.04 -4.27 18.88
N LEU A 10 10.14 -4.01 17.56
CA LEU A 10 9.36 -2.98 16.85
C LEU A 10 7.84 -3.12 17.05
N TYR A 11 7.34 -4.36 17.22
CA TYR A 11 5.90 -4.61 17.41
C TYR A 11 5.36 -4.09 18.75
N HIS A 12 6.22 -3.81 19.73
CA HIS A 12 5.84 -3.20 20.99
C HIS A 12 5.73 -1.67 20.92
N HIS A 13 6.09 -1.10 19.77
CA HIS A 13 6.10 0.36 19.52
C HIS A 13 5.11 0.78 18.44
N GLY A 14 4.07 -0.02 18.18
CA GLY A 14 3.03 0.31 17.20
C GLY A 14 3.46 0.16 15.74
N PHE A 15 4.62 -0.50 15.46
CA PHE A 15 5.04 -0.79 14.09
C PHE A 15 4.54 -2.15 13.62
N VAL A 16 4.38 -2.25 12.30
CA VAL A 16 4.11 -3.52 11.59
C VAL A 16 5.07 -3.64 10.41
N ARG A 17 5.86 -4.72 10.36
CA ARG A 17 6.67 -5.05 9.19
C ARG A 17 5.82 -5.70 8.14
N VAL A 18 5.93 -5.19 6.91
CA VAL A 18 5.24 -5.69 5.73
C VAL A 18 6.25 -6.07 4.65
N ALA A 19 5.87 -7.05 3.82
CA ALA A 19 6.62 -7.48 2.66
C ALA A 19 5.79 -7.30 1.39
N VAL A 20 6.45 -7.00 0.28
CA VAL A 20 5.86 -7.03 -1.05
C VAL A 20 6.74 -7.89 -1.93
N GLY A 21 6.18 -8.99 -2.42
CA GLY A 21 6.86 -9.97 -3.26
C GLY A 21 6.56 -9.78 -4.74
N ILE A 22 7.56 -10.03 -5.57
CA ILE A 22 7.45 -10.11 -7.03
C ILE A 22 8.06 -11.46 -7.41
N PRO A 23 7.27 -12.54 -7.48
CA PRO A 23 7.77 -13.84 -7.89
C PRO A 23 8.14 -13.82 -9.39
N ASP A 24 9.15 -14.58 -9.75
CA ASP A 24 9.29 -15.03 -11.12
C ASP A 24 8.10 -15.91 -11.49
N VAL A 25 7.53 -15.74 -12.67
CA VAL A 25 6.35 -16.48 -13.08
C VAL A 25 6.55 -17.14 -14.44
N ARG A 26 5.75 -18.18 -14.69
CA ARG A 26 5.60 -18.80 -16.00
C ARG A 26 4.14 -18.84 -16.38
N VAL A 27 3.82 -18.39 -17.57
CA VAL A 27 2.44 -18.34 -18.05
C VAL A 27 1.82 -19.74 -17.99
N ALA A 28 0.71 -19.86 -17.26
CA ALA A 28 -0.06 -21.09 -17.03
C ALA A 28 0.68 -22.22 -16.29
N ASP A 29 1.92 -22.01 -15.81
CA ASP A 29 2.63 -23.00 -14.98
C ASP A 29 2.35 -22.74 -13.48
N VAL A 30 1.16 -23.12 -13.06
CA VAL A 30 0.67 -22.90 -11.69
C VAL A 30 1.53 -23.56 -10.62
N ALA A 31 2.21 -24.67 -10.96
CA ALA A 31 3.07 -25.38 -10.02
C ALA A 31 4.36 -24.62 -9.74
N PHE A 32 4.98 -24.05 -10.78
CA PHE A 32 6.14 -23.18 -10.67
C PHE A 32 5.79 -21.90 -9.92
N ASN A 33 4.72 -21.23 -10.32
CA ASN A 33 4.29 -19.96 -9.72
C ASN A 33 3.96 -20.09 -8.22
N ALA A 34 3.34 -21.22 -7.82
CA ALA A 34 3.10 -21.50 -6.41
C ALA A 34 4.41 -21.71 -5.62
N ALA A 35 5.40 -22.40 -6.20
CA ALA A 35 6.69 -22.64 -5.56
C ALA A 35 7.46 -21.33 -5.32
N GLU A 36 7.51 -20.44 -6.33
CA GLU A 36 8.13 -19.12 -6.21
C GLU A 36 7.41 -18.24 -5.16
N THR A 37 6.08 -18.26 -5.16
CA THR A 37 5.28 -17.54 -4.16
C THR A 37 5.56 -18.06 -2.75
N ILE A 38 5.63 -19.38 -2.53
CA ILE A 38 5.94 -20.00 -1.23
C ILE A 38 7.36 -19.61 -0.78
N MET A 39 8.34 -19.67 -1.67
CA MET A 39 9.71 -19.26 -1.36
C MET A 39 9.77 -17.81 -0.84
N LEU A 40 9.08 -16.88 -1.51
CA LEU A 40 9.05 -15.49 -1.06
C LEU A 40 8.24 -15.30 0.23
N MET A 41 7.19 -16.11 0.47
CA MET A 41 6.48 -16.11 1.76
C MET A 41 7.39 -16.54 2.90
N GLU A 42 8.20 -17.57 2.69
CA GLU A 42 9.18 -18.06 3.67
C GLU A 42 10.24 -17.00 3.96
N GLN A 43 10.81 -16.37 2.92
CA GLN A 43 11.75 -15.24 3.07
C GLN A 43 11.14 -14.07 3.85
N ALA A 44 9.89 -13.69 3.55
CA ALA A 44 9.19 -12.64 4.27
C ALA A 44 8.97 -13.00 5.75
N ALA A 45 8.62 -14.24 6.04
CA ALA A 45 8.42 -14.73 7.41
C ALA A 45 9.74 -14.81 8.20
N GLU A 46 10.83 -15.21 7.57
CA GLU A 46 12.19 -15.18 8.16
C GLU A 46 12.63 -13.76 8.53
N GLN A 47 12.20 -12.76 7.75
CA GLN A 47 12.40 -11.34 8.06
C GLN A 47 11.35 -10.81 9.04
N HIS A 48 10.51 -11.67 9.59
CA HIS A 48 9.47 -11.34 10.55
C HIS A 48 8.38 -10.40 10.02
N ALA A 49 8.08 -10.39 8.72
CA ALA A 49 6.95 -9.66 8.20
C ALA A 49 5.62 -10.30 8.65
N LEU A 50 4.60 -9.46 8.92
CA LEU A 50 3.25 -9.94 9.28
C LEU A 50 2.31 -10.01 8.08
N VAL A 51 2.64 -9.30 6.99
CA VAL A 51 1.88 -9.32 5.73
C VAL A 51 2.85 -9.47 4.57
N ALA A 52 2.52 -10.34 3.62
CA ALA A 52 3.17 -10.40 2.31
C ALA A 52 2.14 -10.26 1.20
N LEU A 53 2.35 -9.28 0.33
CA LEU A 53 1.53 -8.97 -0.83
C LEU A 53 2.18 -9.49 -2.10
N PHE A 54 1.42 -10.17 -2.97
CA PHE A 54 1.86 -10.73 -4.24
C PHE A 54 1.04 -10.16 -5.41
N PRO A 55 1.52 -10.25 -6.68
CA PRO A 55 0.85 -9.66 -7.83
C PRO A 55 -0.52 -10.26 -8.15
N GLU A 56 -1.31 -9.49 -8.91
CA GLU A 56 -2.56 -9.88 -9.52
C GLU A 56 -2.38 -11.13 -10.39
N LEU A 57 -3.30 -12.12 -10.25
CA LEU A 57 -3.29 -13.38 -10.99
C LEU A 57 -1.94 -14.14 -10.94
N GLY A 58 -1.10 -13.87 -9.93
CA GLY A 58 0.26 -14.39 -9.85
C GLY A 58 0.35 -15.92 -9.85
N LEU A 59 -0.71 -16.64 -9.45
CA LEU A 59 -0.70 -18.11 -9.48
C LEU A 59 -0.80 -18.70 -10.89
N THR A 60 -1.32 -17.95 -11.85
CA THR A 60 -1.44 -18.38 -13.26
C THR A 60 -0.52 -17.62 -14.20
N ALA A 61 0.01 -16.50 -13.79
CA ALA A 61 0.38 -15.31 -14.52
C ALA A 61 -0.85 -14.56 -15.09
N TYR A 62 -0.68 -13.24 -15.30
CA TYR A 62 -1.75 -12.38 -15.82
C TYR A 62 -2.00 -12.61 -17.32
N SER A 63 -0.96 -12.87 -18.08
CA SER A 63 -0.98 -12.94 -19.55
C SER A 63 -1.45 -14.30 -20.10
N CYS A 64 -2.34 -14.99 -19.38
CA CYS A 64 -2.95 -16.26 -19.82
C CYS A 64 -4.03 -16.12 -20.90
N GLU A 65 -4.59 -14.92 -21.09
CA GLU A 65 -5.61 -14.63 -22.10
C GLU A 65 -6.79 -15.64 -22.08
N ASP A 66 -7.15 -16.24 -23.22
CA ASP A 66 -8.26 -17.20 -23.32
C ASP A 66 -7.99 -18.53 -22.59
N LEU A 67 -6.77 -18.78 -22.11
CA LEU A 67 -6.49 -19.94 -21.25
C LEU A 67 -7.28 -19.87 -19.94
N PHE A 68 -7.69 -18.69 -19.50
CA PHE A 68 -8.56 -18.53 -18.33
C PHE A 68 -9.91 -19.27 -18.46
N HIS A 69 -10.34 -19.62 -19.67
CA HIS A 69 -11.53 -20.44 -19.89
C HIS A 69 -11.25 -21.96 -19.86
N GLN A 70 -9.99 -22.38 -19.67
CA GLN A 70 -9.61 -23.79 -19.59
C GLN A 70 -9.78 -24.33 -18.18
N GLN A 71 -10.61 -25.37 -18.01
CA GLN A 71 -10.85 -25.98 -16.69
C GLN A 71 -9.56 -26.52 -16.06
N THR A 72 -8.60 -26.99 -16.86
CA THR A 72 -7.28 -27.44 -16.37
C THR A 72 -6.53 -26.33 -15.68
N LEU A 73 -6.53 -25.10 -16.23
CA LEU A 73 -5.87 -23.95 -15.62
C LEU A 73 -6.55 -23.54 -14.32
N LEU A 74 -7.88 -23.49 -14.32
CA LEU A 74 -8.67 -23.11 -13.13
C LEU A 74 -8.53 -24.14 -12.00
N ALA A 75 -8.58 -25.43 -12.31
CA ALA A 75 -8.32 -26.49 -11.33
C ALA A 75 -6.88 -26.40 -10.78
N GLY A 76 -5.91 -26.22 -11.67
CA GLY A 76 -4.51 -26.03 -11.27
C GLY A 76 -4.29 -24.81 -10.38
N ALA A 77 -5.00 -23.69 -10.61
CA ALA A 77 -4.95 -22.51 -9.75
C ALA A 77 -5.45 -22.79 -8.33
N ILE A 78 -6.49 -23.63 -8.20
CA ILE A 78 -7.01 -24.09 -6.89
C ILE A 78 -5.99 -25.01 -6.20
N ASP A 79 -5.39 -25.94 -6.94
CA ASP A 79 -4.33 -26.84 -6.41
C ASP A 79 -3.10 -26.02 -5.96
N ALA A 80 -2.72 -24.99 -6.71
CA ALA A 80 -1.65 -24.07 -6.34
C ALA A 80 -2.00 -23.31 -5.06
N LEU A 81 -3.20 -22.80 -4.93
CA LEU A 81 -3.70 -22.14 -3.71
C LEU A 81 -3.66 -23.09 -2.51
N ASP A 82 -4.08 -24.35 -2.68
CA ASP A 82 -4.04 -25.35 -1.59
C ASP A 82 -2.63 -25.64 -1.11
N ARG A 83 -1.64 -25.69 -2.02
CA ARG A 83 -0.22 -25.82 -1.67
C ARG A 83 0.29 -24.61 -0.87
N ILE A 84 -0.05 -23.39 -1.28
CA ILE A 84 0.30 -22.15 -0.57
C ILE A 84 -0.38 -22.13 0.81
N LEU A 85 -1.65 -22.53 0.88
CA LEU A 85 -2.40 -22.63 2.11
C LEU A 85 -1.75 -23.64 3.09
N ALA A 86 -1.27 -24.78 2.57
CA ALA A 86 -0.54 -25.75 3.38
C ALA A 86 0.78 -25.18 3.91
N ALA A 87 1.56 -24.47 3.10
CA ALA A 87 2.80 -23.80 3.52
C ALA A 87 2.52 -22.72 4.58
N SER A 88 1.44 -21.96 4.44
CA SER A 88 1.08 -20.89 5.38
C SER A 88 0.78 -21.37 6.80
N LYS A 89 0.51 -22.67 7.02
CA LYS A 89 0.23 -23.25 8.37
C LYS A 89 1.32 -22.95 9.38
N GLN A 90 2.56 -22.96 8.95
CA GLN A 90 3.73 -22.78 9.83
C GLN A 90 4.24 -21.33 9.85
N LEU A 91 3.70 -20.46 8.99
CA LEU A 91 4.16 -19.08 8.84
C LEU A 91 3.25 -18.12 9.62
N PRO A 92 3.78 -17.29 10.54
CA PRO A 92 3.02 -16.24 11.24
C PRO A 92 2.84 -15.01 10.33
N LEU A 93 2.37 -15.24 9.09
CA LEU A 93 2.34 -14.29 8.00
C LEU A 93 0.98 -14.33 7.30
N VAL A 94 0.34 -13.20 7.16
CA VAL A 94 -0.80 -13.04 6.25
C VAL A 94 -0.27 -12.97 4.83
N ALA A 95 -0.62 -13.92 3.99
CA ALA A 95 -0.29 -13.89 2.57
C ALA A 95 -1.50 -13.45 1.75
N VAL A 96 -1.30 -12.51 0.81
CA VAL A 96 -2.32 -12.01 -0.11
C VAL A 96 -1.88 -12.34 -1.53
N VAL A 97 -2.58 -13.29 -2.16
CA VAL A 97 -2.21 -13.87 -3.46
C VAL A 97 -3.31 -13.69 -4.50
N GLY A 98 -2.91 -13.43 -5.75
CA GLY A 98 -3.82 -13.23 -6.87
C GLY A 98 -4.08 -14.52 -7.65
N LEU A 99 -5.36 -14.84 -7.94
CA LEU A 99 -5.76 -16.00 -8.73
C LEU A 99 -7.09 -15.78 -9.46
N PRO A 100 -7.33 -16.49 -10.58
CA PRO A 100 -8.64 -16.60 -11.18
C PRO A 100 -9.50 -17.57 -10.37
N LEU A 101 -10.75 -17.23 -10.11
CA LEU A 101 -11.66 -18.09 -9.35
C LEU A 101 -13.03 -18.14 -9.99
N GLN A 102 -13.49 -19.34 -10.36
CA GLN A 102 -14.85 -19.57 -10.79
C GLN A 102 -15.77 -19.66 -9.58
N VAL A 103 -16.75 -18.74 -9.51
CA VAL A 103 -17.79 -18.76 -8.49
C VAL A 103 -19.15 -18.81 -9.20
N ASN A 104 -19.91 -19.87 -8.94
CA ASN A 104 -21.14 -20.17 -9.66
C ASN A 104 -20.90 -20.25 -11.19
N HIS A 105 -21.45 -19.31 -11.95
CA HIS A 105 -21.37 -19.30 -13.42
C HIS A 105 -20.45 -18.18 -13.97
N ALA A 106 -19.69 -17.50 -13.10
CA ALA A 106 -18.83 -16.41 -13.49
C ALA A 106 -17.37 -16.65 -13.03
N LEU A 107 -16.44 -16.13 -13.79
CA LEU A 107 -15.02 -16.14 -13.47
C LEU A 107 -14.63 -14.77 -12.91
N TYR A 108 -13.90 -14.74 -11.80
CA TYR A 108 -13.46 -13.54 -11.13
C TYR A 108 -11.95 -13.50 -11.01
N ASN A 109 -11.38 -12.33 -11.20
CA ASN A 109 -10.01 -12.00 -10.81
C ASN A 109 -10.02 -11.68 -9.32
N CYS A 110 -9.34 -12.48 -8.51
CA CYS A 110 -9.49 -12.46 -7.06
C CYS A 110 -8.16 -12.31 -6.32
N ALA A 111 -8.21 -11.66 -5.16
CA ALA A 111 -7.21 -11.71 -4.11
C ALA A 111 -7.68 -12.66 -3.00
N ALA A 112 -6.91 -13.71 -2.70
CA ALA A 112 -7.15 -14.59 -1.57
C ALA A 112 -6.25 -14.19 -0.40
N ILE A 113 -6.83 -14.03 0.78
CA ILE A 113 -6.17 -13.65 2.01
C ILE A 113 -6.02 -14.88 2.90
N LEU A 114 -4.79 -15.28 3.16
CA LEU A 114 -4.43 -16.53 3.82
C LEU A 114 -3.69 -16.25 5.13
N TYR A 115 -4.01 -16.98 6.17
CA TYR A 115 -3.29 -16.95 7.45
C TYR A 115 -3.38 -18.29 8.16
N ARG A 116 -2.22 -18.84 8.55
CA ARG A 116 -2.13 -20.09 9.35
C ARG A 116 -2.98 -21.25 8.79
N GLY A 117 -2.95 -21.49 7.49
CA GLY A 117 -3.72 -22.54 6.83
C GLY A 117 -5.21 -22.27 6.71
N ARG A 118 -5.65 -21.03 6.97
CA ARG A 118 -7.05 -20.58 6.80
C ARG A 118 -7.13 -19.55 5.69
N ILE A 119 -8.21 -19.61 4.93
CA ILE A 119 -8.60 -18.54 4.01
C ILE A 119 -9.48 -17.58 4.81
N LEU A 120 -8.96 -16.39 5.11
CA LEU A 120 -9.70 -15.37 5.86
C LEU A 120 -10.81 -14.76 5.02
N GLY A 121 -10.58 -14.62 3.71
CA GLY A 121 -11.55 -14.11 2.76
C GLY A 121 -10.99 -14.05 1.36
N VAL A 122 -11.87 -13.80 0.40
CA VAL A 122 -11.53 -13.62 -1.02
C VAL A 122 -12.18 -12.35 -1.54
N VAL A 123 -11.38 -11.47 -2.12
CA VAL A 123 -11.80 -10.19 -2.66
C VAL A 123 -11.76 -10.24 -4.19
N PRO A 124 -12.88 -10.19 -4.90
CA PRO A 124 -12.92 -10.06 -6.35
C PRO A 124 -12.65 -8.62 -6.79
N LYS A 125 -12.02 -8.45 -7.95
CA LYS A 125 -11.72 -7.15 -8.57
C LYS A 125 -12.99 -6.36 -8.83
N THR A 126 -13.01 -5.08 -8.43
CA THR A 126 -14.19 -4.21 -8.55
C THR A 126 -14.34 -3.66 -9.96
N PHE A 127 -13.26 -3.10 -10.51
CA PHE A 127 -13.24 -2.47 -11.83
C PHE A 127 -12.35 -3.25 -12.78
N LEU A 128 -12.90 -3.64 -13.92
CA LEU A 128 -12.19 -4.40 -14.95
C LEU A 128 -11.81 -3.46 -16.10
N PRO A 129 -10.52 -3.25 -16.39
CA PRO A 129 -10.12 -2.45 -17.53
C PRO A 129 -10.52 -3.12 -18.85
N ASN A 130 -11.16 -2.35 -19.72
CA ASN A 130 -11.57 -2.79 -21.05
C ASN A 130 -11.38 -1.67 -22.06
N TYR A 131 -10.15 -1.15 -22.13
CA TYR A 131 -9.72 -0.05 -22.99
C TYR A 131 -8.24 -0.22 -23.35
N ARG A 132 -7.82 0.38 -24.48
CA ARG A 132 -6.45 0.29 -25.01
C ARG A 132 -6.01 -1.18 -25.11
N GLU A 133 -4.91 -1.53 -24.44
CA GLU A 133 -4.34 -2.87 -24.39
C GLU A 133 -5.07 -3.85 -23.46
N PHE A 134 -6.04 -3.39 -22.66
CA PHE A 134 -6.76 -4.22 -21.71
C PHE A 134 -8.15 -4.61 -22.22
N TYR A 135 -8.53 -5.89 -22.00
CA TYR A 135 -9.85 -6.44 -22.33
C TYR A 135 -10.32 -7.50 -21.33
N GLU A 136 -10.16 -7.19 -20.02
CA GLU A 136 -10.49 -8.13 -18.95
C GLU A 136 -11.98 -8.55 -18.90
N LEU A 137 -12.89 -7.72 -19.42
CA LEU A 137 -14.31 -8.08 -19.53
C LEU A 137 -14.58 -9.29 -20.46
N ARG A 138 -13.60 -9.68 -21.28
CA ARG A 138 -13.67 -10.91 -22.07
C ARG A 138 -13.59 -12.14 -21.19
N GLN A 139 -12.81 -12.12 -20.11
CA GLN A 139 -12.56 -13.28 -19.26
C GLN A 139 -13.28 -13.18 -17.92
N PHE A 140 -13.36 -11.99 -17.31
CA PHE A 140 -13.76 -11.83 -15.92
C PHE A 140 -15.05 -11.02 -15.75
N ALA A 141 -15.78 -11.34 -14.68
CA ALA A 141 -16.89 -10.54 -14.18
C ALA A 141 -16.43 -9.60 -13.06
N PRO A 142 -17.01 -8.38 -12.96
CA PRO A 142 -16.70 -7.47 -11.86
C PRO A 142 -17.29 -7.97 -10.54
N ALA A 143 -16.74 -7.53 -9.42
CA ALA A 143 -17.20 -7.88 -8.08
C ALA A 143 -18.71 -7.66 -7.88
N SER A 144 -19.28 -6.62 -8.50
CA SER A 144 -20.70 -6.30 -8.43
C SER A 144 -21.63 -7.37 -9.07
N ALA A 145 -21.09 -8.27 -9.90
CA ALA A 145 -21.83 -9.39 -10.46
C ALA A 145 -21.95 -10.58 -9.47
N ALA A 146 -21.24 -10.54 -8.35
CA ALA A 146 -21.29 -11.59 -7.34
C ALA A 146 -22.64 -11.58 -6.60
N ASN A 147 -23.29 -12.74 -6.55
CA ASN A 147 -24.58 -12.93 -5.90
C ASN A 147 -24.49 -13.74 -4.60
N CYS A 148 -23.30 -13.94 -4.07
CA CYS A 148 -23.06 -14.68 -2.83
C CYS A 148 -22.05 -13.91 -1.95
N GLY A 149 -22.29 -13.93 -0.64
CA GLY A 149 -21.38 -13.31 0.35
C GLY A 149 -20.37 -14.28 0.94
N THR A 150 -20.44 -15.57 0.58
CA THR A 150 -19.53 -16.64 1.04
C THR A 150 -19.37 -17.71 -0.02
N ILE A 151 -18.19 -18.36 0.00
CA ILE A 151 -17.86 -19.47 -0.90
C ILE A 151 -17.28 -20.67 -0.15
N THR A 152 -17.14 -21.78 -0.85
CA THR A 152 -16.38 -22.96 -0.42
C THR A 152 -15.14 -23.09 -1.31
N LEU A 153 -13.95 -23.18 -0.71
CA LEU A 153 -12.68 -23.23 -1.44
C LEU A 153 -11.65 -24.02 -0.63
N CYS A 154 -10.83 -24.88 -1.27
CA CYS A 154 -9.79 -25.71 -0.62
C CYS A 154 -10.32 -26.44 0.62
N GLY A 155 -11.52 -27.05 0.52
CA GLY A 155 -12.16 -27.80 1.62
C GLY A 155 -12.72 -26.93 2.76
N GLN A 156 -12.52 -25.63 2.75
CA GLN A 156 -13.06 -24.69 3.76
C GLN A 156 -14.41 -24.13 3.30
N ARG A 157 -15.34 -24.00 4.24
CA ARG A 157 -16.71 -23.52 3.98
C ARG A 157 -16.94 -22.13 4.56
N ALA A 158 -17.95 -21.44 4.03
CA ALA A 158 -18.39 -20.13 4.50
C ALA A 158 -17.28 -19.06 4.50
N ILE A 159 -16.32 -19.17 3.56
CA ILE A 159 -15.26 -18.19 3.38
C ILE A 159 -15.90 -16.88 2.90
N PRO A 160 -15.63 -15.74 3.56
CA PRO A 160 -16.10 -14.43 3.12
C PRO A 160 -15.69 -14.14 1.68
N PHE A 161 -16.64 -13.71 0.85
CA PHE A 161 -16.43 -13.35 -0.55
C PHE A 161 -17.10 -12.01 -0.85
N GLY A 162 -16.35 -11.04 -1.39
CA GLY A 162 -16.88 -9.74 -1.77
C GLY A 162 -15.86 -8.62 -1.77
N GLU A 163 -16.24 -7.48 -2.32
CA GLU A 163 -15.39 -6.29 -2.50
C GLU A 163 -15.21 -5.45 -1.23
N LYS A 164 -16.07 -5.61 -0.21
CA LYS A 164 -16.09 -4.81 1.01
C LYS A 164 -15.69 -5.64 2.23
N LEU A 165 -14.54 -6.29 2.16
CA LEU A 165 -13.97 -7.05 3.29
C LEU A 165 -12.86 -6.24 3.94
N LEU A 166 -12.99 -5.98 5.24
CA LEU A 166 -11.98 -5.32 6.06
C LEU A 166 -11.40 -6.33 7.04
N PHE A 167 -10.11 -6.62 6.93
CA PHE A 167 -9.40 -7.58 7.78
C PHE A 167 -8.79 -6.86 8.96
N ARG A 168 -9.12 -7.28 10.19
CA ARG A 168 -8.65 -6.62 11.41
C ARG A 168 -8.09 -7.62 12.41
N ALA A 169 -6.89 -7.32 12.91
CA ALA A 169 -6.31 -8.09 14.01
C ALA A 169 -6.95 -7.68 15.34
N GLU A 170 -7.51 -8.65 16.08
CA GLU A 170 -8.15 -8.38 17.37
C GLU A 170 -7.15 -8.01 18.45
N ASN A 171 -5.97 -8.60 18.40
CA ASN A 171 -4.88 -8.37 19.35
C ASN A 171 -3.94 -7.21 18.97
N GLN A 172 -4.21 -6.51 17.84
CA GLN A 172 -3.53 -5.27 17.46
C GLN A 172 -4.56 -4.30 16.85
N PRO A 173 -5.19 -3.43 17.67
CA PRO A 173 -6.37 -2.64 17.26
C PRO A 173 -6.16 -1.73 16.06
N HIS A 174 -4.91 -1.27 15.84
CA HIS A 174 -4.59 -0.38 14.73
C HIS A 174 -4.12 -1.11 13.47
N PHE A 175 -4.02 -2.44 13.53
CA PHE A 175 -3.65 -3.26 12.38
C PHE A 175 -4.91 -3.75 11.67
N SER A 176 -5.31 -3.02 10.65
CA SER A 176 -6.40 -3.41 9.74
C SER A 176 -6.01 -3.14 8.29
N PHE A 177 -6.39 -4.03 7.41
CA PHE A 177 -6.04 -3.91 6.00
C PHE A 177 -7.20 -4.21 5.07
N PHE A 178 -7.08 -3.67 3.86
CA PHE A 178 -8.00 -3.86 2.76
C PHE A 178 -7.22 -4.22 1.50
N ALA A 179 -7.75 -5.13 0.68
CA ALA A 179 -7.15 -5.50 -0.61
C ALA A 179 -8.01 -4.99 -1.77
N GLU A 180 -7.36 -4.41 -2.78
CA GLU A 180 -7.94 -4.03 -4.06
C GLU A 180 -7.02 -4.50 -5.20
N ILE A 181 -7.54 -4.55 -6.42
CA ILE A 181 -6.80 -5.17 -7.52
C ILE A 181 -6.63 -4.17 -8.67
N CYS A 182 -5.38 -3.83 -8.96
CA CYS A 182 -4.89 -3.12 -10.15
C CYS A 182 -5.73 -1.88 -10.51
N GLU A 183 -6.66 -2.02 -11.47
CA GLU A 183 -7.52 -0.93 -11.97
C GLU A 183 -8.31 -0.23 -10.87
N ASP A 184 -8.58 -0.90 -9.78
CA ASP A 184 -9.27 -0.30 -8.63
C ASP A 184 -8.58 0.97 -8.11
N LEU A 185 -7.24 1.08 -8.23
CA LEU A 185 -6.49 2.29 -7.90
C LEU A 185 -6.65 3.42 -8.95
N TRP A 186 -6.91 3.06 -10.22
CA TRP A 186 -6.84 4.02 -11.34
C TRP A 186 -8.15 4.78 -11.55
N VAL A 187 -9.25 4.32 -10.96
CA VAL A 187 -10.55 4.99 -11.06
C VAL A 187 -10.59 6.29 -10.25
N PRO A 188 -11.50 7.22 -10.59
CA PRO A 188 -11.61 8.51 -9.88
C PRO A 188 -11.84 8.40 -8.38
N VAL A 189 -12.55 7.35 -7.92
CA VAL A 189 -12.81 7.04 -6.50
C VAL A 189 -12.43 5.58 -6.24
N PRO A 190 -11.16 5.30 -5.89
CA PRO A 190 -10.72 3.96 -5.56
C PRO A 190 -11.48 3.35 -4.38
N PRO A 191 -11.76 2.03 -4.38
CA PRO A 191 -12.38 1.33 -3.24
C PRO A 191 -11.63 1.56 -1.92
N SER A 192 -10.30 1.67 -1.98
CA SER A 192 -9.43 1.99 -0.84
C SER A 192 -9.75 3.32 -0.15
N CYS A 193 -10.39 4.29 -0.83
CA CYS A 193 -10.87 5.52 -0.18
C CYS A 193 -11.94 5.19 0.89
N HIS A 194 -12.90 4.36 0.53
CA HIS A 194 -13.97 3.95 1.45
C HIS A 194 -13.45 3.00 2.54
N ALA A 195 -12.54 2.10 2.17
CA ALA A 195 -11.91 1.19 3.12
C ALA A 195 -11.10 1.94 4.20
N ALA A 196 -10.35 2.98 3.82
CA ALA A 196 -9.64 3.83 4.77
C ALA A 196 -10.60 4.55 5.74
N LEU A 197 -11.72 5.08 5.23
CA LEU A 197 -12.77 5.70 6.02
C LEU A 197 -13.51 4.68 6.91
N ALA A 198 -13.57 3.40 6.50
CA ALA A 198 -14.09 2.29 7.31
C ALA A 198 -13.07 1.80 8.37
N GLY A 199 -11.82 2.27 8.33
CA GLY A 199 -10.81 2.01 9.35
C GLY A 199 -9.54 1.31 8.86
N ALA A 200 -9.43 0.93 7.58
CA ALA A 200 -8.20 0.32 7.06
C ALA A 200 -6.99 1.24 7.25
N THR A 201 -5.92 0.73 7.87
CA THR A 201 -4.64 1.43 8.01
C THR A 201 -3.62 1.01 6.97
N LEU A 202 -3.77 -0.19 6.41
CA LEU A 202 -3.00 -0.68 5.28
C LEU A 202 -3.92 -0.92 4.08
N LEU A 203 -3.50 -0.44 2.91
CA LEU A 203 -4.18 -0.61 1.63
C LEU A 203 -3.26 -1.43 0.73
N LEU A 204 -3.75 -2.56 0.25
CA LEU A 204 -2.97 -3.55 -0.49
C LEU A 204 -3.48 -3.60 -1.92
N ASN A 205 -2.61 -3.35 -2.90
CA ASN A 205 -2.98 -3.40 -4.31
C ASN A 205 -2.16 -4.45 -5.05
N LEU A 206 -2.84 -5.49 -5.50
CA LEU A 206 -2.31 -6.52 -6.38
C LEU A 206 -2.44 -6.04 -7.82
N SER A 207 -1.35 -5.76 -8.50
CA SER A 207 -1.38 -5.32 -9.90
C SER A 207 -0.69 -6.29 -10.84
N ALA A 208 -1.13 -6.27 -12.09
CA ALA A 208 -0.41 -6.73 -13.26
C ALA A 208 -0.36 -5.58 -14.28
N SER A 209 0.05 -4.41 -13.81
CA SER A 209 0.15 -3.21 -14.62
C SER A 209 1.37 -3.29 -15.52
N ASN A 210 1.15 -3.35 -16.85
CA ASN A 210 2.23 -3.27 -17.84
C ASN A 210 3.01 -1.96 -17.73
N ILE A 211 4.23 -1.93 -18.26
CA ILE A 211 5.03 -0.70 -18.31
C ILE A 211 4.95 -0.04 -19.69
N THR A 212 4.79 1.27 -19.68
CA THR A 212 4.99 2.15 -20.83
C THR A 212 5.90 3.32 -20.41
N ILE A 213 6.48 4.02 -21.39
CA ILE A 213 7.36 5.16 -21.11
C ILE A 213 6.61 6.21 -20.29
N GLY A 214 7.18 6.59 -19.14
CA GLY A 214 6.60 7.58 -18.20
C GLY A 214 5.61 7.01 -17.20
N LYS A 215 5.10 5.79 -17.35
CA LYS A 215 4.10 5.20 -16.44
C LYS A 215 4.64 4.98 -15.02
N HIS A 216 5.96 4.75 -14.87
CA HIS A 216 6.61 4.64 -13.57
C HIS A 216 6.35 5.88 -12.68
N ALA A 217 6.64 7.08 -13.18
CA ALA A 217 6.41 8.32 -12.43
C ALA A 217 4.92 8.52 -12.10
N TYR A 218 4.03 8.12 -13.01
CA TYR A 218 2.59 8.21 -12.76
C TYR A 218 2.12 7.22 -11.69
N ARG A 219 2.65 5.98 -11.66
CA ARG A 219 2.40 5.03 -10.55
C ARG A 219 2.80 5.61 -9.20
N HIS A 220 4.00 6.21 -9.10
CA HIS A 220 4.44 6.90 -7.88
C HIS A 220 3.45 7.98 -7.46
N SER A 221 3.02 8.82 -8.40
CA SER A 221 2.05 9.89 -8.11
C SER A 221 0.72 9.35 -7.60
N LEU A 222 0.21 8.27 -8.18
CA LEU A 222 -1.04 7.63 -7.75
C LEU A 222 -0.92 7.04 -6.34
N VAL A 223 0.09 6.21 -6.12
CA VAL A 223 0.27 5.49 -4.85
C VAL A 223 0.59 6.47 -3.71
N ALA A 224 1.51 7.42 -3.93
CA ALA A 224 1.82 8.45 -2.96
C ALA A 224 0.60 9.29 -2.57
N ASN A 225 -0.17 9.73 -3.57
CA ASN A 225 -1.37 10.52 -3.33
C ASN A 225 -2.46 9.73 -2.61
N GLN A 226 -2.67 8.45 -2.99
CA GLN A 226 -3.67 7.59 -2.35
C GLN A 226 -3.28 7.30 -0.89
N SER A 227 -2.02 6.99 -0.62
CA SER A 227 -1.49 6.83 0.73
C SER A 227 -1.69 8.09 1.59
N ALA A 228 -1.34 9.27 1.06
CA ALA A 228 -1.47 10.55 1.75
C ALA A 228 -2.93 10.93 2.04
N ARG A 229 -3.84 10.85 1.04
CA ARG A 229 -5.25 11.20 1.21
C ARG A 229 -5.97 10.29 2.20
N CYS A 230 -5.61 9.01 2.19
CA CYS A 230 -6.22 8.00 3.05
C CYS A 230 -5.58 7.95 4.45
N LEU A 231 -4.49 8.69 4.69
CA LEU A 231 -3.69 8.62 5.92
C LEU A 231 -3.44 7.14 6.28
N ALA A 232 -2.87 6.41 5.32
CA ALA A 232 -2.68 4.96 5.39
C ALA A 232 -1.33 4.55 4.78
N ALA A 233 -0.85 3.36 5.13
CA ALA A 233 0.17 2.71 4.33
C ALA A 233 -0.46 2.15 3.05
N TYR A 234 0.24 2.26 1.92
CA TYR A 234 -0.18 1.70 0.64
C TYR A 234 0.91 0.79 0.10
N LEU A 235 0.59 -0.49 -0.04
CA LEU A 235 1.45 -1.52 -0.60
C LEU A 235 1.00 -1.79 -2.04
N TYR A 236 1.91 -1.64 -2.97
CA TYR A 236 1.67 -1.86 -4.39
C TYR A 236 2.65 -2.89 -4.93
N THR A 237 2.18 -3.85 -5.70
CA THR A 237 3.03 -4.78 -6.46
C THR A 237 2.49 -4.94 -7.87
N ALA A 238 3.38 -5.07 -8.87
CA ALA A 238 3.01 -5.35 -10.24
C ALA A 238 3.78 -6.56 -10.77
N ALA A 239 3.14 -7.28 -11.70
CA ALA A 239 3.75 -8.41 -12.39
C ALA A 239 5.10 -8.05 -13.02
N GLY A 240 6.03 -8.99 -13.00
CA GLY A 240 7.41 -8.81 -13.43
C GLY A 240 7.79 -9.68 -14.62
N THR A 241 9.07 -10.07 -14.64
CA THR A 241 9.63 -10.97 -15.64
C THR A 241 8.95 -12.34 -15.60
N GLY A 242 8.82 -12.99 -16.74
CA GLY A 242 8.10 -14.27 -16.87
C GLY A 242 6.68 -14.15 -17.43
N GLU A 243 6.06 -12.98 -17.38
CA GLU A 243 4.83 -12.71 -18.12
C GLU A 243 5.07 -12.66 -19.64
N SER A 244 4.03 -12.99 -20.43
CA SER A 244 4.13 -12.89 -21.89
C SER A 244 4.37 -11.45 -22.35
N THR A 245 5.26 -11.30 -23.32
CA THR A 245 5.59 -10.01 -23.94
C THR A 245 5.03 -9.89 -25.37
N THR A 246 3.94 -10.60 -25.68
CA THR A 246 3.31 -10.52 -27.00
C THR A 246 2.93 -9.09 -27.36
N ASP A 247 2.17 -8.42 -26.49
CA ASP A 247 1.68 -7.05 -26.71
C ASP A 247 2.10 -6.07 -25.60
N LEU A 248 2.60 -6.59 -24.47
CA LEU A 248 2.86 -5.83 -23.24
C LEU A 248 4.31 -6.00 -22.80
N ALA A 249 4.78 -5.07 -21.97
CA ALA A 249 6.06 -5.18 -21.29
C ALA A 249 5.84 -5.08 -19.76
N TRP A 250 6.71 -5.73 -19.00
CA TRP A 250 6.57 -5.90 -17.55
C TRP A 250 7.84 -5.47 -16.85
N ASP A 251 7.73 -4.77 -15.75
CA ASP A 251 8.88 -4.20 -15.05
C ASP A 251 9.05 -4.67 -13.60
N GLY A 252 8.09 -5.43 -13.06
CA GLY A 252 8.19 -5.93 -11.68
C GLY A 252 8.28 -4.82 -10.64
N HIS A 253 7.44 -3.79 -10.77
CA HIS A 253 7.49 -2.64 -9.90
C HIS A 253 6.68 -2.85 -8.63
N ALA A 254 7.34 -2.84 -7.47
CA ALA A 254 6.70 -2.84 -6.16
C ALA A 254 7.15 -1.64 -5.33
N MET A 255 6.26 -1.12 -4.51
CA MET A 255 6.54 0.01 -3.63
C MET A 255 5.66 0.00 -2.38
N VAL A 256 6.19 0.56 -1.32
CA VAL A 256 5.48 0.79 -0.06
C VAL A 256 5.53 2.26 0.28
N TYR A 257 4.37 2.87 0.41
CA TYR A 257 4.20 4.25 0.86
C TYR A 257 3.50 4.30 2.21
N GLU A 258 3.82 5.29 3.03
CA GLU A 258 3.11 5.61 4.27
C GLU A 258 2.85 7.11 4.32
N ASN A 259 1.58 7.50 4.38
CA ASN A 259 1.17 8.90 4.44
C ASN A 259 1.89 9.78 3.39
N GLY A 260 2.02 9.25 2.17
CA GLY A 260 2.66 9.92 1.03
C GLY A 260 4.19 9.82 0.96
N ALA A 261 4.85 9.25 1.95
CA ALA A 261 6.30 9.03 1.95
C ALA A 261 6.65 7.63 1.44
N LEU A 262 7.60 7.53 0.51
CA LEU A 262 8.15 6.26 0.04
C LEU A 262 9.01 5.62 1.13
N LEU A 263 8.71 4.38 1.49
CA LEU A 263 9.49 3.61 2.46
C LEU A 263 10.39 2.56 1.81
N ALA A 264 9.90 1.90 0.76
CA ALA A 264 10.65 0.88 0.03
C ALA A 264 10.18 0.81 -1.42
N GLU A 265 11.09 0.43 -2.31
CA GLU A 265 10.85 0.25 -3.74
C GLU A 265 11.70 -0.89 -4.28
N SER A 266 11.15 -1.69 -5.23
CA SER A 266 11.86 -2.75 -5.89
C SER A 266 12.76 -2.23 -7.03
N SER A 267 13.76 -3.03 -7.39
CA SER A 267 14.47 -2.84 -8.66
C SER A 267 13.56 -3.27 -9.81
N ARG A 268 13.36 -2.37 -10.78
CA ARG A 268 12.56 -2.67 -11.98
C ARG A 268 13.39 -3.41 -13.03
N PHE A 269 12.72 -4.21 -13.86
CA PHE A 269 13.35 -5.00 -14.95
C PHE A 269 14.42 -5.97 -14.46
N GLN A 270 14.35 -6.38 -13.21
CA GLN A 270 15.27 -7.36 -12.65
C GLN A 270 14.77 -8.76 -12.97
N GLU A 271 15.69 -9.65 -13.37
CA GLU A 271 15.41 -11.08 -13.52
C GLU A 271 15.32 -11.76 -12.14
N GLY A 272 14.42 -12.75 -12.04
CA GLY A 272 14.18 -13.53 -10.84
C GLY A 272 13.30 -12.85 -9.78
N SER A 273 12.98 -13.61 -8.77
CA SER A 273 12.09 -13.20 -7.70
C SER A 273 12.70 -12.15 -6.78
N GLN A 274 11.90 -11.19 -6.30
CA GLN A 274 12.30 -10.14 -5.38
C GLN A 274 11.31 -10.03 -4.23
N VAL A 275 11.80 -9.59 -3.06
CA VAL A 275 10.98 -9.15 -1.94
C VAL A 275 11.52 -7.83 -1.39
N ILE A 276 10.64 -6.86 -1.15
CA ILE A 276 10.97 -5.64 -0.43
C ILE A 276 10.24 -5.62 0.91
N LEU A 277 10.84 -4.96 1.90
CA LEU A 277 10.34 -4.87 3.27
C LEU A 277 10.18 -3.40 3.68
N ALA A 278 9.18 -3.12 4.50
CA ALA A 278 9.04 -1.84 5.15
C ALA A 278 8.41 -2.00 6.54
N ASP A 279 8.76 -1.09 7.45
CA ASP A 279 8.15 -1.01 8.78
C ASP A 279 7.16 0.16 8.81
N ILE A 280 5.89 -0.14 9.01
CA ILE A 280 4.78 0.83 9.02
C ILE A 280 4.52 1.30 10.44
N ASP A 281 4.44 2.61 10.65
CA ASP A 281 4.11 3.24 11.92
C ASP A 281 2.59 3.45 12.04
N LEU A 282 1.90 2.46 12.64
CA LEU A 282 0.45 2.50 12.79
C LEU A 282 0.01 3.63 13.73
N ASP A 283 0.75 3.86 14.81
CA ASP A 283 0.41 4.88 15.80
C ASP A 283 0.47 6.28 15.18
N ARG A 284 1.47 6.54 14.34
CA ARG A 284 1.55 7.79 13.57
C ARG A 284 0.36 7.97 12.65
N LEU A 285 -0.04 6.93 11.91
CA LEU A 285 -1.20 7.01 11.01
C LEU A 285 -2.48 7.35 11.79
N ILE A 286 -2.71 6.73 12.95
CA ILE A 286 -3.87 7.02 13.79
C ILE A 286 -3.80 8.43 14.36
N GLN A 287 -2.62 8.90 14.80
CA GLN A 287 -2.45 10.28 15.28
C GLN A 287 -2.76 11.30 14.20
N GLU A 288 -2.31 11.09 12.96
CA GLU A 288 -2.62 11.98 11.83
C GLU A 288 -4.13 12.00 11.53
N ARG A 289 -4.81 10.84 11.57
CA ARG A 289 -6.27 10.77 11.41
C ARG A 289 -7.02 11.54 12.52
N MET A 290 -6.53 11.51 13.76
CA MET A 290 -7.12 12.26 14.87
C MET A 290 -6.91 13.77 14.72
N ARG A 291 -5.74 14.21 14.24
CA ARG A 291 -5.41 15.63 14.03
C ARG A 291 -6.18 16.24 12.86
N GLN A 292 -6.41 15.46 11.81
CA GLN A 292 -7.09 15.92 10.61
C GLN A 292 -8.60 15.69 10.72
N ASN A 293 -9.33 16.66 11.30
CA ASN A 293 -10.77 16.56 11.54
C ASN A 293 -11.61 16.29 10.28
N SER A 294 -11.13 16.71 9.09
CA SER A 294 -11.79 16.43 7.80
C SER A 294 -11.85 14.94 7.47
N PHE A 295 -10.90 14.12 7.97
CA PHE A 295 -10.96 12.67 7.82
C PHE A 295 -12.20 12.08 8.51
N THR A 296 -12.43 12.46 9.78
CA THR A 296 -13.62 12.03 10.53
C THR A 296 -14.92 12.58 9.94
N GLN A 297 -14.90 13.83 9.44
CA GLN A 297 -16.06 14.42 8.74
C GLN A 297 -16.39 13.65 7.47
N SER A 298 -15.36 13.26 6.67
CA SER A 298 -15.56 12.43 5.47
C SER A 298 -16.14 11.07 5.83
N ALA A 299 -15.64 10.41 6.89
CA ALA A 299 -16.20 9.14 7.33
C ALA A 299 -17.69 9.25 7.70
N ARG A 300 -18.10 10.34 8.36
CA ARG A 300 -19.51 10.62 8.65
C ARG A 300 -20.34 10.87 7.40
N TYR A 301 -19.81 11.64 6.45
CA TYR A 301 -20.48 11.96 5.20
C TYR A 301 -20.75 10.69 4.36
N TYR A 302 -19.76 9.79 4.28
CA TYR A 302 -19.85 8.54 3.53
C TYR A 302 -20.36 7.36 4.36
N ARG A 303 -21.00 7.59 5.50
CA ARG A 303 -21.44 6.54 6.43
C ARG A 303 -22.20 5.41 5.74
N GLN A 304 -23.19 5.71 4.90
CA GLN A 304 -23.98 4.70 4.18
C GLN A 304 -23.13 3.85 3.21
N THR A 305 -22.03 4.39 2.70
CA THR A 305 -21.12 3.68 1.80
C THR A 305 -20.17 2.77 2.57
N ILE A 306 -19.79 3.15 3.80
CA ILE A 306 -18.82 2.41 4.61
C ILE A 306 -19.48 1.40 5.57
N GLU A 307 -20.73 1.61 6.01
CA GLU A 307 -21.47 0.64 6.84
C GLU A 307 -21.52 -0.79 6.27
N PRO A 308 -21.60 -1.02 4.94
CA PRO A 308 -21.60 -2.36 4.37
C PRO A 308 -20.26 -3.12 4.43
N PHE A 309 -19.17 -2.49 4.93
CA PHE A 309 -17.92 -3.20 5.10
C PHE A 309 -18.06 -4.28 6.16
N ARG A 310 -17.72 -5.53 5.76
CA ARG A 310 -17.71 -6.68 6.65
C ARG A 310 -16.36 -6.82 7.30
N GLU A 311 -16.29 -6.68 8.61
CA GLU A 311 -15.06 -6.93 9.36
C GLU A 311 -14.80 -8.44 9.49
N ILE A 312 -13.59 -8.84 9.10
CA ILE A 312 -13.07 -10.19 9.25
C ILE A 312 -12.02 -10.14 10.36
N LEU A 313 -12.41 -10.65 11.51
CA LEU A 313 -11.57 -10.61 12.71
C LEU A 313 -10.65 -11.84 12.75
N PHE A 314 -9.39 -11.63 13.13
CA PHE A 314 -8.40 -12.68 13.33
C PHE A 314 -7.36 -12.26 14.37
N GLU A 315 -6.74 -13.22 15.02
CA GLU A 315 -5.58 -12.96 15.89
C GLU A 315 -4.30 -13.15 15.08
N ILE A 316 -3.31 -12.28 15.28
CA ILE A 316 -2.01 -12.38 14.62
C ILE A 316 -0.91 -12.74 15.62
N ASP A 317 -0.05 -13.69 15.24
CA ASP A 317 1.10 -14.10 16.05
C ASP A 317 2.25 -13.12 15.85
N PHE A 318 2.66 -12.44 16.92
CA PHE A 318 3.85 -11.58 16.88
C PHE A 318 5.13 -12.38 17.13
N PRO A 319 6.22 -12.04 16.43
CA PRO A 319 7.51 -12.65 16.70
C PRO A 319 7.98 -12.35 18.14
N GLU A 320 8.35 -13.39 18.88
CA GLU A 320 8.85 -13.29 20.26
C GLU A 320 10.33 -12.87 20.36
N SER A 321 10.92 -12.36 19.28
CA SER A 321 12.32 -11.95 19.28
C SER A 321 12.56 -10.80 20.25
N SER A 322 13.62 -10.91 21.06
CA SER A 322 14.05 -9.85 21.97
C SER A 322 14.72 -8.67 21.27
N GLN A 323 15.15 -8.85 20.00
CA GLN A 323 15.82 -7.86 19.19
C GLN A 323 15.26 -7.89 17.76
N LEU A 324 14.22 -7.14 17.54
CA LEU A 324 13.62 -6.91 16.21
C LEU A 324 13.62 -5.42 15.93
N LEU A 325 14.78 -4.95 15.45
CA LEU A 325 14.99 -3.52 15.22
C LEU A 325 14.16 -3.03 14.02
N CYS A 326 13.65 -1.81 14.15
CA CYS A 326 13.04 -1.10 13.06
C CYS A 326 14.08 -0.80 11.96
N GLN A 327 13.76 -1.16 10.72
CA GLN A 327 14.63 -0.93 9.53
C GLN A 327 14.33 0.40 8.85
N ARG A 328 13.54 1.24 9.48
CA ARG A 328 13.09 2.51 8.94
C ARG A 328 14.21 3.54 8.95
N HIS A 329 14.35 4.27 7.86
CA HIS A 329 15.23 5.43 7.80
C HIS A 329 14.56 6.64 8.47
N TYR A 330 15.28 7.32 9.36
CA TYR A 330 14.88 8.59 9.95
C TYR A 330 15.90 9.66 9.63
N ASP A 331 15.45 10.74 9.00
CA ASP A 331 16.32 11.88 8.74
C ASP A 331 16.79 12.50 10.04
N ARG A 332 18.11 12.69 10.17
CA ARG A 332 18.71 13.35 11.33
C ARG A 332 18.20 14.78 11.53
N PHE A 333 17.89 15.45 10.42
CA PHE A 333 17.37 16.81 10.39
C PHE A 333 16.05 16.83 9.58
N PRO A 334 14.92 16.45 10.17
CA PRO A 334 13.67 16.24 9.43
C PRO A 334 13.09 17.51 8.78
N TYR A 335 13.56 18.70 9.23
CA TYR A 335 13.14 19.99 8.66
C TYR A 335 14.09 20.53 7.58
N VAL A 336 15.23 19.87 7.35
CA VAL A 336 16.24 20.31 6.40
C VAL A 336 16.48 19.18 5.40
N PRO A 337 15.94 19.27 4.18
CA PRO A 337 16.15 18.25 3.16
C PRO A 337 17.62 17.97 2.89
N ALA A 338 17.99 16.70 2.74
CA ALA A 338 19.34 16.30 2.37
C ALA A 338 19.65 16.67 0.92
N ASP A 339 18.65 16.61 0.03
CA ASP A 339 18.78 17.03 -1.37
C ASP A 339 18.97 18.54 -1.46
N PRO A 340 20.06 19.03 -2.11
CA PRO A 340 20.34 20.46 -2.22
C PRO A 340 19.21 21.25 -2.91
N ALA A 341 18.61 20.73 -3.97
CA ALA A 341 17.56 21.42 -4.71
C ALA A 341 16.27 21.55 -3.86
N ALA A 342 15.88 20.49 -3.15
CA ALA A 342 14.76 20.53 -2.23
C ALA A 342 15.03 21.48 -1.05
N ARG A 343 16.25 21.47 -0.51
CA ARG A 343 16.67 22.39 0.56
C ARG A 343 16.59 23.84 0.12
N ASP A 344 17.10 24.17 -1.07
CA ASP A 344 17.07 25.54 -1.61
C ASP A 344 15.62 26.00 -1.83
N ALA A 345 14.74 25.12 -2.33
CA ALA A 345 13.30 25.40 -2.46
C ALA A 345 12.66 25.68 -1.09
N HIS A 346 12.93 24.85 -0.07
CA HIS A 346 12.42 25.05 1.29
C HIS A 346 12.93 26.34 1.93
N CYS A 347 14.22 26.65 1.75
CA CYS A 347 14.79 27.92 2.24
C CYS A 347 14.15 29.11 1.54
N PHE A 348 13.91 29.03 0.23
CA PHE A 348 13.22 30.08 -0.53
C PHE A 348 11.81 30.29 0.01
N GLU A 349 11.04 29.22 0.21
CA GLU A 349 9.68 29.31 0.74
C GLU A 349 9.65 29.89 2.15
N ALA A 350 10.48 29.36 3.07
CA ALA A 350 10.55 29.84 4.45
C ALA A 350 10.89 31.34 4.51
N TYR A 351 11.84 31.80 3.71
CA TYR A 351 12.21 33.20 3.61
C TYR A 351 11.06 34.06 3.11
N HIS A 352 10.42 33.68 2.00
CA HIS A 352 9.36 34.47 1.39
C HIS A 352 8.08 34.50 2.20
N ILE A 353 7.74 33.42 2.93
CA ILE A 353 6.62 33.40 3.89
C ILE A 353 6.81 34.51 4.94
N GLN A 354 8.01 34.62 5.51
CA GLN A 354 8.31 35.64 6.52
C GLN A 354 8.27 37.05 5.94
N VAL A 355 8.91 37.27 4.78
CA VAL A 355 8.88 38.56 4.07
C VAL A 355 7.44 38.98 3.78
N GLN A 356 6.62 38.08 3.21
CA GLN A 356 5.22 38.34 2.90
C GLN A 356 4.40 38.71 4.15
N GLY A 357 4.60 37.95 5.24
CA GLY A 357 3.95 38.24 6.51
C GLY A 357 4.25 39.65 7.03
N LEU A 358 5.54 40.03 7.00
CA LEU A 358 5.98 41.35 7.44
C LEU A 358 5.48 42.48 6.52
N VAL A 359 5.59 42.33 5.21
CA VAL A 359 5.06 43.27 4.20
C VAL A 359 3.58 43.57 4.44
N LYS A 360 2.78 42.50 4.66
CA LYS A 360 1.34 42.66 4.92
C LYS A 360 1.06 43.50 6.18
N ARG A 361 1.81 43.27 7.25
CA ARG A 361 1.67 44.01 8.52
C ARG A 361 2.06 45.46 8.36
N LEU A 362 3.22 45.73 7.76
CA LEU A 362 3.72 47.11 7.52
C LEU A 362 2.76 47.92 6.65
N LYS A 363 2.28 47.31 5.54
CA LYS A 363 1.32 47.95 4.63
C LYS A 363 -0.01 48.27 5.31
N HIS A 364 -0.51 47.35 6.17
CA HIS A 364 -1.76 47.55 6.88
C HIS A 364 -1.68 48.63 7.97
N THR A 365 -0.56 48.69 8.69
CA THR A 365 -0.37 49.64 9.80
C THR A 365 0.16 51.01 9.34
N GLY A 366 0.63 51.14 8.07
CA GLY A 366 1.26 52.33 7.57
C GLY A 366 2.67 52.62 8.15
N ILE A 367 3.26 51.68 8.83
CA ILE A 367 4.60 51.80 9.45
C ILE A 367 5.63 51.85 8.33
N GLN A 368 6.44 52.91 8.29
CA GLN A 368 7.43 53.16 7.26
C GLN A 368 8.89 52.91 7.75
N LYS A 369 9.10 52.61 9.04
CA LYS A 369 10.39 52.39 9.62
C LYS A 369 10.40 51.17 10.55
N ILE A 370 11.46 50.37 10.47
CA ILE A 370 11.69 49.19 11.32
C ILE A 370 12.95 49.43 12.10
N VAL A 371 12.93 49.09 13.38
CA VAL A 371 14.12 49.12 14.25
C VAL A 371 14.39 47.70 14.73
N ILE A 372 15.61 47.21 14.53
CA ILE A 372 16.05 45.86 14.90
C ILE A 372 17.35 45.97 15.69
N GLY A 373 17.40 45.32 16.87
CA GLY A 373 18.65 45.13 17.59
C GLY A 373 19.38 43.92 17.01
N VAL A 374 20.51 44.15 16.33
CA VAL A 374 21.32 43.08 15.73
C VAL A 374 22.47 42.74 16.64
N SER A 375 22.41 41.56 17.28
CA SER A 375 23.43 41.06 18.19
C SER A 375 24.60 40.34 17.48
N GLY A 376 24.50 40.12 16.16
CA GLY A 376 25.44 39.32 15.38
C GLY A 376 25.12 37.79 15.38
N GLY A 377 24.12 37.35 16.11
CA GLY A 377 23.62 35.96 16.06
C GLY A 377 22.73 35.71 14.85
N LEU A 378 22.48 34.43 14.54
CA LEU A 378 21.68 33.99 13.38
C LEU A 378 20.28 34.60 13.36
N ASP A 379 19.56 34.60 14.48
CA ASP A 379 18.17 35.05 14.55
C ASP A 379 18.04 36.54 14.20
N SER A 380 18.88 37.40 14.80
CA SER A 380 18.85 38.84 14.55
C SER A 380 19.33 39.21 13.13
N THR A 381 20.30 38.45 12.60
CA THR A 381 20.76 38.60 11.21
C THR A 381 19.68 38.18 10.23
N HIS A 382 19.03 37.06 10.47
CA HIS A 382 17.89 36.60 9.63
C HIS A 382 16.75 37.61 9.66
N ALA A 383 16.38 38.11 10.83
CA ALA A 383 15.35 39.15 10.97
C ALA A 383 15.69 40.42 10.19
N LEU A 384 16.98 40.82 10.18
CA LEU A 384 17.46 41.96 9.41
C LEU A 384 17.29 41.74 7.90
N ILE A 385 17.66 40.56 7.39
CA ILE A 385 17.55 40.21 5.96
C ILE A 385 16.06 40.20 5.53
N VAL A 386 15.18 39.60 6.35
CA VAL A 386 13.72 39.61 6.11
C VAL A 386 13.16 41.03 6.11
N ALA A 387 13.58 41.88 7.09
CA ALA A 387 13.13 43.26 7.18
C ALA A 387 13.60 44.11 6.00
N ALA A 388 14.89 43.99 5.61
CA ALA A 388 15.43 44.70 4.45
C ALA A 388 14.64 44.37 3.17
N ARG A 389 14.39 43.06 2.92
CA ARG A 389 13.60 42.62 1.76
C ARG A 389 12.16 43.10 1.82
N ALA A 390 11.54 43.10 2.99
CA ALA A 390 10.18 43.60 3.15
C ALA A 390 10.08 45.10 2.82
N MET A 391 11.07 45.89 3.22
CA MET A 391 11.13 47.32 2.88
C MET A 391 11.37 47.56 1.38
N ASP A 392 12.18 46.69 0.72
CA ASP A 392 12.39 46.79 -0.73
C ASP A 392 11.10 46.47 -1.52
N VAL A 393 10.29 45.52 -1.05
CA VAL A 393 8.98 45.18 -1.66
C VAL A 393 7.94 46.32 -1.48
N LEU A 394 8.08 47.14 -0.45
CA LEU A 394 7.17 48.24 -0.14
C LEU A 394 7.52 49.56 -0.84
N ARG A 395 8.69 49.65 -1.43
CA ARG A 395 9.11 50.80 -2.27
C ARG A 395 8.52 50.72 -3.65
#